data_1426434f8e2a3ebe06f6b627cb7a3df2
#
_entry.id   1426434f8e2a3ebe06f6b627cb7a3df2
#
_cell.length_a   1.000
_cell.length_b   1.000
_cell.length_c   1.000
_cell.angle_alpha   90.00
_cell.angle_beta   90.00
_cell.angle_gamma   90.00
#
_symmetry.space_group_name_H-M   'P 1'
#
loop_
_entity.id
_entity.type
_entity.pdbx_description
1 polymer ?
#
loop_
_entity_poly.entity_id
_entity_poly.type
_entity_poly.pdbx_seq_one_letter_code
_entity_poly.pdbx_strand_id
1 'polypeptide(L)'
;RSTTPRSRHVRTGSTLSDIQTRALMSRTLPTYSTPPSMLGIDMVLAPGEQRSFTFSLKLPADLPPSFHGHSVHFDYYLTVGTSRLDARTGTQPSRLLHVPIRVYNHVAPGVGALARFDLLNPIVTP
;
A
#
# COMPACT_ATOMS: atom_id res chain seq x y z
N ARG A 1 21.69 -8.10 -48.48
CA ARG A 1 20.74 -7.35 -47.64
C ARG A 1 20.73 -8.03 -46.27
N SER A 2 21.47 -7.49 -45.35
CA SER A 2 21.51 -7.96 -43.95
C SER A 2 20.42 -7.26 -43.12
N THR A 3 19.51 -8.05 -42.61
CA THR A 3 18.52 -7.60 -41.64
C THR A 3 19.06 -7.88 -40.25
N THR A 4 19.48 -6.81 -39.55
CA THR A 4 19.83 -6.84 -38.13
C THR A 4 18.56 -7.02 -37.30
N PRO A 5 18.53 -7.93 -36.30
CA PRO A 5 17.41 -8.07 -35.40
C PRO A 5 17.46 -6.92 -34.38
N ARG A 6 16.38 -6.19 -34.33
CA ARG A 6 16.13 -5.11 -33.36
C ARG A 6 16.00 -5.73 -31.97
N SER A 7 16.99 -5.53 -31.11
CA SER A 7 16.93 -5.99 -29.73
C SER A 7 15.79 -5.27 -28.99
N ARG A 8 14.83 -6.05 -28.54
CA ARG A 8 13.80 -5.59 -27.62
C ARG A 8 14.46 -5.29 -26.28
N HIS A 9 14.61 -4.04 -25.96
CA HIS A 9 14.95 -3.61 -24.60
C HIS A 9 13.80 -4.02 -23.67
N VAL A 10 14.03 -5.07 -22.92
CA VAL A 10 13.19 -5.42 -21.76
C VAL A 10 13.51 -4.35 -20.71
N ARG A 11 12.56 -3.48 -20.44
CA ARG A 11 12.63 -2.54 -19.33
C ARG A 11 12.63 -3.32 -18.02
N THR A 12 13.79 -3.59 -17.51
CA THR A 12 14.01 -4.11 -16.17
C THR A 12 13.62 -3.01 -15.18
N GLY A 13 12.79 -3.39 -14.23
CA GLY A 13 12.40 -2.75 -12.98
C GLY A 13 12.73 -1.28 -12.74
N SER A 14 11.72 -0.53 -12.36
CA SER A 14 11.87 0.83 -11.86
C SER A 14 12.92 0.84 -10.75
N THR A 15 13.98 1.60 -10.92
CA THR A 15 14.99 1.80 -9.88
C THR A 15 14.37 2.54 -8.69
N LEU A 16 14.95 2.42 -7.51
CA LEU A 16 14.50 3.17 -6.31
C LEU A 16 14.43 4.67 -6.57
N SER A 17 15.34 5.20 -7.42
CA SER A 17 15.33 6.59 -7.85
C SER A 17 14.09 6.96 -8.67
N ASP A 18 13.60 6.08 -9.53
CA ASP A 18 12.39 6.32 -10.31
C ASP A 18 11.15 6.35 -9.42
N ILE A 19 11.12 5.51 -8.40
CA ILE A 19 10.04 5.50 -7.39
C ILE A 19 10.07 6.78 -6.59
N GLN A 20 11.23 7.23 -6.15
CA GLN A 20 11.40 8.48 -5.42
C GLN A 20 11.03 9.69 -6.29
N THR A 21 11.45 9.72 -7.55
CA THR A 21 11.10 10.80 -8.47
C THR A 21 9.59 10.86 -8.72
N ARG A 22 8.93 9.71 -8.89
CA ARG A 22 7.47 9.64 -9.01
C ARG A 22 6.76 10.10 -7.75
N ALA A 23 7.28 9.75 -6.57
CA ALA A 23 6.76 10.21 -5.29
C ALA A 23 6.87 11.73 -5.13
N LEU A 24 7.99 12.33 -5.56
CA LEU A 24 8.19 13.78 -5.53
C LEU A 24 7.27 14.52 -6.53
N MET A 25 6.97 13.91 -7.66
CA MET A 25 6.05 14.48 -8.67
C MET A 25 4.58 14.21 -8.34
N SER A 26 4.30 13.26 -7.49
CA SER A 26 2.97 12.93 -6.99
C SER A 26 2.68 13.76 -5.75
N ARG A 27 1.43 14.23 -5.63
CA ARG A 27 0.94 14.82 -4.36
C ARG A 27 0.71 13.78 -3.27
N THR A 28 0.92 12.52 -3.59
CA THR A 28 0.71 11.38 -2.69
C THR A 28 2.04 10.70 -2.41
N LEU A 29 2.41 10.62 -1.13
CA LEU A 29 3.62 9.95 -0.66
C LEU A 29 3.23 8.69 0.12
N PRO A 30 3.85 7.54 -0.16
CA PRO A 30 3.63 6.36 0.66
C PRO A 30 4.27 6.55 2.05
N THR A 31 3.47 6.41 3.11
CA THR A 31 3.95 6.46 4.50
C THR A 31 4.30 5.07 5.02
N TYR A 32 3.61 4.07 4.52
CA TYR A 32 3.79 2.67 4.91
C TYR A 32 3.35 1.74 3.78
N SER A 33 4.12 0.72 3.52
CA SER A 33 3.72 -0.37 2.64
C SER A 33 4.38 -1.67 3.08
N THR A 34 3.72 -2.78 2.84
CA THR A 34 4.27 -4.10 3.08
C THR A 34 4.54 -4.81 1.75
N PRO A 35 5.51 -5.71 1.72
CA PRO A 35 5.66 -6.60 0.58
C PRO A 35 4.39 -7.46 0.43
N PRO A 36 4.03 -7.85 -0.80
CA PRO A 36 2.86 -8.68 -1.03
C PRO A 36 3.02 -10.07 -0.40
N SER A 37 1.93 -10.56 0.23
CA SER A 37 1.85 -11.92 0.73
C SER A 37 1.06 -12.78 -0.25
N MET A 38 1.62 -13.91 -0.63
CA MET A 38 0.96 -14.85 -1.53
C MET A 38 0.01 -15.74 -0.71
N LEU A 39 -1.30 -15.61 -0.94
CA LEU A 39 -2.32 -16.39 -0.25
C LEU A 39 -2.64 -17.71 -0.96
N GLY A 40 -2.42 -17.77 -2.27
CA GLY A 40 -2.64 -18.97 -3.07
C GLY A 40 -1.91 -18.89 -4.39
N ILE A 41 -1.33 -20.00 -4.80
CA ILE A 41 -0.60 -20.16 -6.06
C ILE A 41 -1.10 -21.43 -6.73
N ASP A 42 -1.20 -21.40 -8.05
CA ASP A 42 -1.54 -22.55 -8.88
C ASP A 42 -2.79 -23.32 -8.43
N MET A 43 -3.82 -22.56 -8.03
CA MET A 43 -5.08 -23.13 -7.58
C MET A 43 -6.02 -23.36 -8.74
N VAL A 44 -6.63 -24.53 -8.77
CA VAL A 44 -7.72 -24.85 -9.68
C VAL A 44 -9.02 -24.85 -8.90
N LEU A 45 -9.99 -24.07 -9.36
CA LEU A 45 -11.32 -24.00 -8.77
C LEU A 45 -12.33 -24.56 -9.77
N ALA A 46 -13.16 -25.49 -9.30
CA ALA A 46 -14.30 -25.97 -10.06
C ALA A 46 -15.41 -24.91 -10.12
N PRO A 47 -16.32 -24.95 -11.12
CA PRO A 47 -17.45 -24.05 -11.16
C PRO A 47 -18.28 -24.14 -9.87
N GLY A 48 -18.50 -22.99 -9.19
CA GLY A 48 -19.21 -22.91 -7.93
C GLY A 48 -18.35 -23.20 -6.67
N GLU A 49 -17.11 -23.62 -6.83
CA GLU A 49 -16.20 -23.82 -5.71
C GLU A 49 -15.74 -22.49 -5.11
N GLN A 50 -15.67 -22.42 -3.82
CA GLN A 50 -15.19 -21.26 -3.05
C GLN A 50 -14.01 -21.66 -2.16
N ARG A 51 -13.05 -20.78 -2.06
CA ARG A 51 -11.93 -20.90 -1.11
C ARG A 51 -11.82 -19.64 -0.29
N SER A 52 -11.65 -19.82 1.02
CA SER A 52 -11.47 -18.74 1.97
C SER A 52 -10.03 -18.71 2.47
N PHE A 53 -9.48 -17.53 2.58
CA PHE A 53 -8.15 -17.28 3.10
C PHE A 53 -8.24 -16.31 4.26
N THR A 54 -7.45 -16.55 5.28
CA THR A 54 -7.30 -15.62 6.40
C THR A 54 -5.94 -14.95 6.28
N PHE A 55 -5.97 -13.64 6.33
CA PHE A 55 -4.77 -12.80 6.33
C PHE A 55 -4.72 -12.00 7.63
N SER A 56 -3.56 -11.99 8.28
CA SER A 56 -3.32 -11.24 9.50
C SER A 56 -2.06 -10.40 9.34
N LEU A 57 -2.16 -9.13 9.66
CA LEU A 57 -1.07 -8.19 9.61
C LEU A 57 -1.02 -7.38 10.90
N LYS A 58 0.13 -7.36 11.54
CA LYS A 58 0.38 -6.47 12.67
C LYS A 58 0.85 -5.11 12.14
N LEU A 59 0.08 -4.08 12.42
CA LEU A 59 0.47 -2.72 12.07
C LEU A 59 1.51 -2.19 13.06
N PRO A 60 2.48 -1.37 12.59
CA PRO A 60 3.40 -0.66 13.48
C PRO A 60 2.66 0.26 14.44
N ALA A 61 3.16 0.36 15.66
CA ALA A 61 2.54 1.21 16.70
C ALA A 61 2.69 2.71 16.41
N ASP A 62 3.69 3.08 15.65
CA ASP A 62 4.02 4.45 15.26
C ASP A 62 3.35 4.90 13.95
N LEU A 63 2.49 4.06 13.39
CA LEU A 63 1.77 4.39 12.16
C LEU A 63 0.84 5.59 12.39
N PRO A 64 0.90 6.65 11.56
CA PRO A 64 -0.02 7.76 11.65
C PRO A 64 -1.47 7.30 11.54
N PRO A 65 -2.41 7.82 12.33
CA PRO A 65 -3.82 7.48 12.21
C PRO A 65 -4.41 8.01 10.89
N SER A 66 -5.48 7.39 10.44
CA SER A 66 -6.25 7.92 9.30
C SER A 66 -6.73 9.33 9.64
N PHE A 67 -6.45 10.28 8.77
CA PHE A 67 -6.75 11.69 8.98
C PHE A 67 -7.12 12.37 7.67
N HIS A 68 -8.19 13.15 7.72
CA HIS A 68 -8.62 13.99 6.61
C HIS A 68 -8.60 15.45 7.05
N GLY A 69 -7.51 16.14 6.75
CA GLY A 69 -7.37 17.57 6.99
C GLY A 69 -7.52 18.37 5.70
N HIS A 70 -7.45 19.69 5.84
CA HIS A 70 -7.55 20.59 4.69
C HIS A 70 -6.34 20.47 3.75
N SER A 71 -5.16 20.28 4.30
CA SER A 71 -3.90 20.24 3.53
C SER A 71 -3.24 18.87 3.48
N VAL A 72 -3.58 17.98 4.42
CA VAL A 72 -2.95 16.66 4.56
C VAL A 72 -4.01 15.61 4.81
N HIS A 73 -3.87 14.47 4.14
CA HIS A 73 -4.71 13.30 4.29
C HIS A 73 -3.83 12.08 4.53
N PHE A 74 -4.22 11.22 5.47
CA PHE A 74 -3.64 9.90 5.65
C PHE A 74 -4.71 8.84 5.39
N ASP A 75 -4.55 8.14 4.28
CA ASP A 75 -5.45 7.08 3.84
C ASP A 75 -4.71 5.76 3.76
N TYR A 76 -5.37 4.69 4.17
CA TYR A 76 -4.82 3.35 4.13
C TYR A 76 -5.73 2.41 3.36
N TYR A 77 -5.11 1.54 2.57
CA TYR A 77 -5.81 0.59 1.75
C TYR A 77 -5.17 -0.79 1.89
N LEU A 78 -6.01 -1.81 2.01
CA LEU A 78 -5.60 -3.18 1.78
C LEU A 78 -5.80 -3.47 0.29
N THR A 79 -4.74 -3.84 -0.38
CA THR A 79 -4.81 -4.20 -1.80
C THR A 79 -4.81 -5.71 -1.95
N VAL A 80 -5.84 -6.24 -2.56
CA VAL A 80 -5.96 -7.67 -2.90
C VAL A 80 -5.84 -7.83 -4.41
N GLY A 81 -4.83 -8.59 -4.82
CA GLY A 81 -4.61 -8.91 -6.22
C GLY A 81 -5.01 -10.33 -6.54
N THR A 82 -5.65 -10.52 -7.67
CA THR A 82 -5.93 -11.85 -8.23
C THR A 82 -5.46 -11.91 -9.68
N SER A 83 -4.89 -13.03 -10.06
CA SER A 83 -4.55 -13.34 -11.44
C SER A 83 -5.12 -14.70 -11.78
N ARG A 84 -5.89 -14.78 -12.84
CA ARG A 84 -6.58 -15.99 -13.25
C ARG A 84 -6.26 -16.32 -14.70
N LEU A 85 -5.80 -17.53 -14.92
CA LEU A 85 -5.62 -18.03 -16.27
C LEU A 85 -6.99 -18.40 -16.88
N ASP A 86 -7.30 -17.83 -18.03
CA ASP A 86 -8.41 -18.27 -18.85
C ASP A 86 -7.93 -19.40 -19.77
N ALA A 87 -8.35 -20.62 -19.45
CA ALA A 87 -7.94 -21.81 -20.20
C ALA A 87 -8.38 -21.78 -21.68
N ARG A 88 -9.42 -21.01 -22.01
CA ARG A 88 -9.92 -20.91 -23.39
C ARG A 88 -9.10 -19.94 -24.23
N THR A 89 -8.68 -18.85 -23.68
CA THR A 89 -7.94 -17.78 -24.41
C THR A 89 -6.46 -17.82 -24.15
N GLY A 90 -5.99 -18.54 -23.12
CA GLY A 90 -4.60 -18.55 -22.69
C GLY A 90 -4.15 -17.22 -22.07
N THR A 91 -5.06 -16.29 -21.81
CA THR A 91 -4.76 -15.01 -21.22
C THR A 91 -4.85 -15.08 -19.71
N GLN A 92 -4.03 -14.28 -19.02
CA GLN A 92 -3.99 -14.21 -17.56
C GLN A 92 -4.31 -12.79 -17.08
N PRO A 93 -5.59 -12.41 -17.06
CA PRO A 93 -5.99 -11.10 -16.57
C PRO A 93 -5.74 -10.98 -15.07
N SER A 94 -5.16 -9.86 -14.66
CA SER A 94 -4.99 -9.50 -13.25
C SER A 94 -6.03 -8.47 -12.85
N ARG A 95 -6.55 -8.61 -11.65
CA ARG A 95 -7.48 -7.67 -11.04
C ARG A 95 -6.98 -7.25 -9.66
N LEU A 96 -7.14 -5.99 -9.35
CA LEU A 96 -6.82 -5.41 -8.05
C LEU A 96 -8.09 -4.88 -7.41
N LEU A 97 -8.24 -5.18 -6.13
CA LEU A 97 -9.27 -4.62 -5.26
C LEU A 97 -8.57 -3.82 -4.16
N HIS A 98 -8.97 -2.56 -4.01
CA HIS A 98 -8.52 -1.70 -2.94
C HIS A 98 -9.61 -1.58 -1.89
N VAL A 99 -9.33 -2.08 -0.69
CA VAL A 99 -10.25 -2.00 0.43
C VAL A 99 -9.76 -0.89 1.37
N PRO A 100 -10.51 0.21 1.52
CA PRO A 100 -10.11 1.26 2.45
C PRO A 100 -10.21 0.75 3.87
N ILE A 101 -9.17 1.01 4.66
CA ILE A 101 -9.13 0.70 6.09
C ILE A 101 -8.91 1.97 6.89
N ARG A 102 -9.50 2.02 8.08
CA ARG A 102 -9.32 3.14 8.96
C ARG A 102 -8.41 2.74 10.13
N VAL A 103 -7.32 3.47 10.29
CA VAL A 103 -6.32 3.24 11.32
C VAL A 103 -6.53 4.26 12.43
N TYR A 104 -6.60 3.78 13.66
CA TYR A 104 -6.68 4.61 14.86
C TYR A 104 -5.49 4.33 15.76
N ASN A 105 -4.92 5.38 16.32
CA ASN A 105 -3.93 5.21 17.36
C ASN A 105 -4.64 4.94 18.69
N HIS A 106 -4.21 3.88 19.36
CA HIS A 106 -4.62 3.62 20.73
C HIS A 106 -3.61 4.26 21.67
N VAL A 107 -4.04 5.31 22.35
CA VAL A 107 -3.29 5.89 23.46
C VAL A 107 -3.69 5.13 24.71
N ALA A 108 -2.77 4.34 25.26
CA ALA A 108 -3.03 3.67 26.53
C ALA A 108 -3.35 4.70 27.62
N PRO A 109 -4.51 4.62 28.29
CA PRO A 109 -4.82 5.51 29.38
C PRO A 109 -3.79 5.31 30.52
N GLY A 110 -3.00 6.32 30.79
CA GLY A 110 -1.93 6.28 31.80
C GLY A 110 -0.59 6.85 31.33
N VAL A 111 -0.24 6.69 30.07
CA VAL A 111 1.01 7.27 29.54
C VAL A 111 0.73 8.60 28.84
N GLY A 112 -0.44 8.76 28.22
CA GLY A 112 -0.80 9.98 27.50
C GLY A 112 -1.38 11.08 28.41
N ALA A 113 -1.93 10.73 29.58
CA ALA A 113 -2.46 11.72 30.52
C ALA A 113 -1.37 12.58 31.19
N LEU A 114 -0.13 12.17 31.06
CA LEU A 114 1.05 12.89 31.57
C LEU A 114 1.92 13.48 30.46
N ALA A 115 1.57 13.32 29.21
CA ALA A 115 2.11 14.18 28.18
C ALA A 115 1.54 15.58 28.42
N ARG A 116 2.13 16.28 29.36
CA ARG A 116 2.03 17.72 29.43
C ARG A 116 2.54 18.22 28.09
N PHE A 117 1.61 18.59 27.24
CA PHE A 117 1.91 19.56 26.21
C PHE A 117 2.17 20.86 26.95
N ASP A 118 3.35 21.04 27.51
CA ASP A 118 3.87 22.33 27.81
C ASP A 118 4.05 23.03 26.45
N LEU A 119 2.96 23.50 25.91
CA LEU A 119 2.99 24.58 24.96
C LEU A 119 3.67 25.72 25.70
N LEU A 120 4.99 25.75 25.60
CA LEU A 120 5.74 26.96 25.82
C LEU A 120 5.27 27.94 24.78
N ASN A 121 4.13 28.52 25.06
CA ASN A 121 3.68 29.70 24.37
C ASN A 121 4.67 30.80 24.86
N PRO A 122 5.57 31.29 23.99
CA PRO A 122 6.32 32.48 24.35
C PRO A 122 5.29 33.62 24.42
N ILE A 123 4.68 33.80 25.55
CA ILE A 123 3.96 35.03 25.82
C ILE A 123 5.04 36.09 25.83
N VAL A 124 5.17 36.76 24.72
CA VAL A 124 5.87 38.02 24.67
C VAL A 124 5.02 38.99 25.51
N THR A 125 5.32 39.09 26.75
CA THR A 125 4.82 40.17 27.58
C THR A 125 5.47 41.45 27.08
N PRO A 126 4.68 42.49 26.82
CA PRO A 126 5.21 43.79 26.41
C PRO A 126 6.07 44.44 27.49
#